data_5b8c02e67a08bface26242ec4d3c3dd5
#
_entry.id   5b8c02e67a08bface26242ec4d3c3dd5
#
_cell.length_a   1.000
_cell.length_b   1.000
_cell.length_c   1.000
_cell.angle_alpha   90.00
_cell.angle_beta   90.00
_cell.angle_gamma   90.00
#
_symmetry.space_group_name_H-M   'P 1'
#
loop_
_entity.id
_entity.type
_entity.pdbx_description
1 polymer ?
#
loop_
_entity_poly.entity_id
_entity_poly.type
_entity_poly.pdbx_seq_one_letter_code
_entity_poly.pdbx_strand_id
1 'polypeptide(L)'
;MQMIVHPDYIIDETARRVYADLLSYLCELRAAGKTWIALPAEIASWWRTRAGLSLVKEGVSWEIRGEGHERACVAHATLIYGKLVYEFDRTLEDRESA
;
A
#
# COMPACT_ATOMS: atom_id res chain seq x y z
N MET A 1 -4.03 -3.41 -8.42
CA MET A 1 -4.64 -4.37 -9.37
C MET A 1 -6.15 -4.25 -9.25
N GLN A 2 -6.87 -4.22 -10.35
CA GLN A 2 -8.33 -4.22 -10.38
C GLN A 2 -8.78 -5.51 -11.10
N MET A 3 -9.78 -6.17 -10.53
CA MET A 3 -10.38 -7.35 -11.15
C MET A 3 -11.82 -7.05 -11.54
N ILE A 4 -12.17 -7.43 -12.74
CA ILE A 4 -13.55 -7.34 -13.27
C ILE A 4 -14.02 -8.76 -13.52
N VAL A 5 -15.15 -9.14 -12.94
CA VAL A 5 -15.76 -10.45 -13.10
C VAL A 5 -17.19 -10.27 -13.56
N HIS A 6 -17.53 -10.89 -14.68
CA HIS A 6 -18.91 -10.97 -15.14
C HIS A 6 -19.62 -12.15 -14.46
N PRO A 7 -20.89 -12.01 -14.06
CA PRO A 7 -21.62 -13.10 -13.42
C PRO A 7 -21.69 -14.39 -14.22
N ASP A 8 -21.74 -14.29 -15.54
CA ASP A 8 -21.77 -15.43 -16.47
C ASP A 8 -20.46 -16.24 -16.52
N TYR A 9 -19.33 -15.65 -16.09
CA TYR A 9 -18.05 -16.36 -16.00
C TYR A 9 -17.96 -17.30 -14.79
N ILE A 10 -18.82 -17.13 -13.79
CA ILE A 10 -18.82 -17.92 -12.55
C ILE A 10 -20.06 -18.80 -12.39
N ILE A 11 -20.77 -19.09 -13.49
CA ILE A 11 -21.89 -20.04 -13.52
C ILE A 11 -21.38 -21.47 -13.34
N ASP A 12 -20.28 -21.80 -14.00
CA ASP A 12 -19.61 -23.09 -13.85
C ASP A 12 -19.09 -23.29 -12.42
N GLU A 13 -19.31 -24.49 -11.86
CA GLU A 13 -18.95 -24.78 -10.47
C GLU A 13 -17.43 -24.71 -10.23
N THR A 14 -16.62 -25.13 -11.19
CA THR A 14 -15.16 -25.08 -11.10
C THR A 14 -14.68 -23.65 -11.10
N ALA A 15 -15.20 -22.83 -12.01
CA ALA A 15 -14.88 -21.40 -12.07
C ALA A 15 -15.29 -20.66 -10.80
N ARG A 16 -16.47 -20.99 -10.27
CA ARG A 16 -16.96 -20.42 -9.00
C ARG A 16 -16.06 -20.77 -7.81
N ARG A 17 -15.61 -22.02 -7.73
CA ARG A 17 -14.71 -22.48 -6.68
C ARG A 17 -13.37 -21.76 -6.75
N VAL A 18 -12.76 -21.69 -7.94
CA VAL A 18 -11.49 -20.95 -8.14
C VAL A 18 -11.63 -19.48 -7.75
N TYR A 19 -12.76 -18.86 -8.10
CA TYR A 19 -13.03 -17.48 -7.71
C TYR A 19 -13.18 -17.30 -6.19
N ALA A 20 -13.90 -18.22 -5.53
CA ALA A 20 -14.06 -18.22 -4.08
C ALA A 20 -12.71 -18.42 -3.37
N ASP A 21 -11.87 -19.33 -3.85
CA ASP A 21 -10.52 -19.56 -3.32
C ASP A 21 -9.64 -18.31 -3.45
N LEU A 22 -9.72 -17.63 -4.60
CA LEU A 22 -9.02 -16.36 -4.81
C LEU A 22 -9.49 -15.28 -3.82
N LEU A 23 -10.80 -15.14 -3.61
CA LEU A 23 -11.35 -14.17 -2.64
C LEU A 23 -10.90 -14.51 -1.22
N SER A 24 -10.91 -15.78 -0.84
CA SER A 24 -10.43 -16.23 0.47
C SER A 24 -8.97 -15.86 0.68
N TYR A 25 -8.12 -16.14 -0.30
CA TYR A 25 -6.71 -15.77 -0.28
C TYR A 25 -6.49 -14.26 -0.14
N LEU A 26 -7.26 -13.44 -0.87
CA LEU A 26 -7.19 -11.98 -0.75
C LEU A 26 -7.63 -11.50 0.64
N CYS A 27 -8.65 -12.13 1.23
CA CYS A 27 -9.07 -11.84 2.61
C CYS A 27 -7.97 -12.16 3.63
N GLU A 28 -7.25 -13.27 3.45
CA GLU A 28 -6.10 -13.63 4.30
C GLU A 28 -4.97 -12.60 4.18
N LEU A 29 -4.63 -12.18 2.96
CA LEU A 29 -3.63 -11.13 2.74
C LEU A 29 -4.01 -9.81 3.40
N ARG A 30 -5.31 -9.45 3.33
CA ARG A 30 -5.84 -8.25 3.98
C ARG A 30 -5.74 -8.37 5.50
N ALA A 31 -6.15 -9.50 6.07
CA ALA A 31 -6.09 -9.75 7.51
C ALA A 31 -4.65 -9.72 8.04
N ALA A 32 -3.68 -10.17 7.23
CA ALA A 32 -2.26 -10.14 7.55
C ALA A 32 -1.60 -8.76 7.29
N GLY A 33 -2.35 -7.72 6.93
CA GLY A 33 -1.82 -6.40 6.62
C GLY A 33 -0.94 -6.32 5.37
N LYS A 34 -0.91 -7.38 4.54
CA LYS A 34 -0.05 -7.47 3.36
C LYS A 34 -0.63 -6.79 2.12
N THR A 35 -1.91 -6.47 2.14
CA THR A 35 -2.57 -5.79 1.02
C THR A 35 -3.69 -4.88 1.51
N TRP A 36 -3.84 -3.76 0.85
CA TRP A 36 -4.95 -2.85 1.04
C TRP A 36 -6.01 -3.11 -0.02
N ILE A 37 -7.20 -3.50 0.43
CA ILE A 37 -8.37 -3.69 -0.43
C ILE A 37 -9.33 -2.55 -0.16
N ALA A 38 -9.58 -1.74 -1.15
CA ALA A 38 -10.37 -0.52 -1.05
C ALA A 38 -11.24 -0.30 -2.29
N LEU A 39 -12.25 0.54 -2.15
CA LEU A 39 -13.06 0.98 -3.27
C LEU A 39 -12.25 1.90 -4.20
N PRO A 40 -12.55 1.95 -5.50
CA PRO A 40 -11.87 2.85 -6.44
C PRO A 40 -11.87 4.31 -6.01
N ALA A 41 -12.95 4.79 -5.38
CA ALA A 41 -13.05 6.15 -4.85
C ALA A 41 -12.07 6.41 -3.70
N GLU A 42 -11.85 5.43 -2.82
CA GLU A 42 -10.89 5.51 -1.72
C GLU A 42 -9.46 5.56 -2.24
N ILE A 43 -9.15 4.74 -3.24
CA ILE A 43 -7.84 4.74 -3.91
C ILE A 43 -7.60 6.08 -4.61
N ALA A 44 -8.59 6.62 -5.30
CA ALA A 44 -8.49 7.91 -5.97
C ALA A 44 -8.31 9.05 -4.96
N SER A 45 -8.99 9.01 -3.82
CA SER A 45 -8.81 9.97 -2.73
C SER A 45 -7.41 9.92 -2.15
N TRP A 46 -6.95 8.72 -1.80
CA TRP A 46 -5.59 8.50 -1.32
C TRP A 46 -4.53 9.01 -2.30
N TRP A 47 -4.72 8.74 -3.59
CA TRP A 47 -3.80 9.20 -4.62
C TRP A 47 -3.70 10.73 -4.69
N ARG A 48 -4.83 11.43 -4.58
CA ARG A 48 -4.86 12.91 -4.57
C ARG A 48 -4.18 13.47 -3.33
N THR A 49 -4.46 12.92 -2.16
CA THR A 49 -3.80 13.31 -0.90
C THR A 49 -2.29 13.12 -1.02
N ARG A 50 -1.85 11.96 -1.50
CA ARG A 50 -0.43 11.68 -1.71
C ARG A 50 0.23 12.63 -2.72
N ALA A 51 -0.47 12.98 -3.79
CA ALA A 51 0.04 13.92 -4.79
C ALA A 51 0.22 15.36 -4.25
N GLY A 52 -0.49 15.70 -3.17
CA GLY A 52 -0.33 16.98 -2.45
C GLY A 52 0.80 17.00 -1.43
N LEU A 53 1.45 15.84 -1.16
CA LEU A 53 2.59 15.79 -0.26
C LEU A 53 3.85 16.33 -0.93
N SER A 54 4.68 17.02 -0.16
CA SER A 54 5.98 17.50 -0.58
C SER A 54 7.08 17.01 0.36
N LEU A 55 8.22 16.68 -0.21
CA LEU A 55 9.42 16.29 0.53
C LEU A 55 10.33 17.51 0.66
N VAL A 56 10.59 17.94 1.89
CA VAL A 56 11.38 19.15 2.19
C VAL A 56 12.65 18.74 2.95
N LYS A 57 13.78 19.27 2.52
CA LYS A 57 15.05 19.05 3.22
C LYS A 57 15.20 20.06 4.35
N GLU A 58 15.39 19.57 5.58
CA GLU A 58 15.69 20.39 6.76
C GLU A 58 17.04 19.97 7.35
N GLY A 59 18.06 20.77 7.10
CA GLY A 59 19.42 20.44 7.52
C GLY A 59 19.91 19.13 6.90
N VAL A 60 20.09 18.11 7.73
CA VAL A 60 20.52 16.76 7.32
C VAL A 60 19.37 15.77 7.16
N SER A 61 18.16 16.13 7.60
CA SER A 61 16.97 15.29 7.52
C SER A 61 16.01 15.70 6.42
N TRP A 62 15.08 14.79 6.11
CA TRP A 62 13.97 15.03 5.20
C TRP A 62 12.66 14.98 5.96
N GLU A 63 11.76 15.89 5.64
CA GLU A 63 10.43 15.99 6.23
C GLU A 63 9.35 15.93 5.14
N ILE A 64 8.26 15.23 5.43
CA ILE A 64 7.10 15.19 4.55
C ILE A 64 6.10 16.24 5.04
N ARG A 65 5.65 17.13 4.15
CA ARG A 65 4.65 18.17 4.42
C ARG A 65 3.44 18.01 3.53
N GLY A 66 2.28 18.34 4.07
CA GLY A 66 0.99 18.29 3.39
C GLY A 66 -0.06 17.55 4.21
N GLU A 67 -1.31 17.61 3.76
CA GLU A 67 -2.40 16.88 4.38
C GLU A 67 -2.18 15.37 4.26
N GLY A 68 -2.32 14.63 5.36
CA GLY A 68 -2.11 13.18 5.40
C GLY A 68 -0.63 12.76 5.48
N HIS A 69 0.29 13.69 5.81
CA HIS A 69 1.72 13.40 5.96
C HIS A 69 2.00 12.33 7.04
N GLU A 70 1.16 12.23 8.07
CA GLU A 70 1.23 11.23 9.15
C GLU A 70 1.11 9.79 8.65
N ARG A 71 0.59 9.59 7.44
CA ARG A 71 0.43 8.28 6.78
C ARG A 71 1.57 7.97 5.81
N ALA A 72 2.58 8.80 5.75
CA ALA A 72 3.70 8.66 4.84
C ALA A 72 5.02 8.56 5.62
N CYS A 73 6.00 7.90 5.03
CA CYS A 73 7.36 7.83 5.56
C CYS A 73 8.37 8.14 4.46
N VAL A 74 9.53 8.65 4.86
CA VAL A 74 10.65 8.84 3.95
C VAL A 74 11.33 7.50 3.71
N ALA A 75 11.56 7.18 2.45
CA ALA A 75 12.32 6.02 2.03
C ALA A 75 13.65 6.47 1.41
N HIS A 76 14.75 5.94 1.93
CA HIS A 76 16.09 6.17 1.40
C HIS A 76 16.47 4.98 0.49
N ALA A 77 16.77 5.28 -0.75
CA ALA A 77 17.18 4.29 -1.73
C ALA A 77 18.71 4.28 -1.86
N THR A 78 19.35 3.14 -1.57
CA THR A 78 20.80 2.97 -1.63
C THR A 78 21.16 1.80 -2.53
N LEU A 79 22.24 1.95 -3.29
CA LEU A 79 22.77 0.86 -4.13
C LEU A 79 23.84 0.11 -3.34
N ILE A 80 23.56 -1.14 -2.98
CA ILE A 80 24.49 -2.02 -2.26
C ILE A 80 24.83 -3.20 -3.17
N TYR A 81 26.08 -3.33 -3.57
CA TYR A 81 26.55 -4.39 -4.50
C TYR A 81 25.69 -4.50 -5.78
N GLY A 82 25.28 -3.36 -6.34
CA GLY A 82 24.45 -3.32 -7.55
C GLY A 82 22.97 -3.67 -7.35
N LYS A 83 22.53 -3.89 -6.11
CA LYS A 83 21.13 -4.11 -5.74
C LYS A 83 20.57 -2.86 -5.08
N LEU A 84 19.36 -2.46 -5.47
CA LEU A 84 18.62 -1.37 -4.83
C LEU A 84 18.05 -1.86 -3.50
N VAL A 85 18.41 -1.16 -2.42
CA VAL A 85 17.91 -1.41 -1.07
C VAL A 85 17.18 -0.15 -0.59
N TYR A 86 16.02 -0.34 0.04
CA TYR A 86 15.24 0.74 0.63
C TYR A 86 15.30 0.65 2.15
N GLU A 87 15.66 1.77 2.78
CA GLU A 87 15.58 1.97 4.21
C GLU A 87 14.49 3.01 4.48
N PHE A 88 13.60 2.73 5.42
CA PHE A 88 12.50 3.62 5.78
C PHE A 88 12.80 4.30 7.11
N ASP A 89 12.53 5.60 7.20
CA ASP A 89 12.53 6.28 8.48
C ASP A 89 11.46 5.62 9.37
N ARG A 90 11.82 5.40 10.66
CA ARG A 90 10.91 4.76 11.62
C ARG A 90 9.60 5.54 11.70
N THR A 91 8.49 4.85 11.54
CA THR A 91 7.15 5.39 11.76
C THR A 91 6.92 5.69 13.24
N LEU A 92 5.95 6.55 13.55
CA LEU A 92 5.61 6.95 14.93
C LEU A 92 5.25 5.76 15.83
N GLU A 93 4.72 4.66 15.26
CA GLU A 93 4.37 3.43 15.99
C GLU A 93 5.59 2.72 16.58
N ASP A 94 6.76 2.81 15.95
CA ASP A 94 8.01 2.26 16.47
C ASP A 94 8.61 3.11 17.61
N ARG A 95 8.13 4.34 17.82
CA ARG A 95 8.58 5.24 18.89
C ARG A 95 7.86 5.02 20.22
N GLU A 96 6.66 4.45 20.22
CA GLU A 96 5.89 4.14 21.44
C GLU A 96 6.24 2.76 22.03
N SER A 97 6.97 1.92 21.29
CA SER A 97 7.38 0.56 21.72
C SER A 97 8.82 0.48 22.21
N ALA A 98 9.52 1.60 22.32
CA ALA A 98 10.87 1.72 22.86
C ALA A 98 10.86 2.57 24.12
#